data_c22f2efaeffe9b23450d35418599dd72
#
_entry.id   c22f2efaeffe9b23450d35418599dd72
#
_cell.length_a   1.000
_cell.length_b   1.000
_cell.length_c   1.000
_cell.angle_alpha   90.00
_cell.angle_beta   90.00
_cell.angle_gamma   90.00
#
_symmetry.space_group_name_H-M   'P 1'
#
loop_
_entity.id
_entity.type
_entity.pdbx_description
1 polymer ?
#
loop_
_entity_poly.entity_id
_entity_poly.type
_entity_poly.pdbx_seq_one_letter_code
_entity_poly.pdbx_strand_id
1 'polypeptide(L)'
;MSALLIHYPVLKETTAGHFENDFLYLIEEFEALVARALTSEHPHYYDIVKMKWDNKQNIEIKEMLQEKYHIVHTAEYISCLWRSKIPKVIAQQAKEDYLIWHYTNVTPESAIWKKCSKCGQEKLAHPYFFSKNNTSKSGFYSICKKCRNKK
;
A
#
# COMPACT_ATOMS: atom_id res chain seq x y z
N MET A 1 -1.34 4.43 -10.49
CA MET A 1 -1.34 3.16 -9.71
C MET A 1 -2.24 2.08 -10.31
N SER A 2 -3.53 2.35 -10.59
CA SER A 2 -4.44 1.34 -11.16
C SER A 2 -3.98 0.77 -12.50
N ALA A 3 -3.51 1.62 -13.42
CA ALA A 3 -2.99 1.18 -14.72
C ALA A 3 -1.78 0.25 -14.56
N LEU A 4 -0.82 0.61 -13.70
CA LEU A 4 0.36 -0.20 -13.44
C LEU A 4 -0.01 -1.58 -12.88
N LEU A 5 -0.94 -1.62 -11.93
CA LEU A 5 -1.42 -2.88 -11.33
C LEU A 5 -2.10 -3.80 -12.37
N ILE A 6 -2.92 -3.22 -13.25
CA ILE A 6 -3.67 -3.97 -14.26
C ILE A 6 -2.77 -4.51 -15.38
N HIS A 7 -1.79 -3.71 -15.81
CA HIS A 7 -0.91 -4.06 -16.93
C HIS A 7 0.38 -4.75 -16.48
N TYR A 8 0.56 -4.97 -15.18
CA TYR A 8 1.75 -5.61 -14.61
C TYR A 8 2.14 -6.94 -15.28
N PRO A 9 1.24 -7.91 -15.55
CA PRO A 9 1.63 -9.16 -16.19
C PRO A 9 2.27 -8.95 -17.57
N VAL A 10 1.66 -8.09 -18.38
CA VAL A 10 2.19 -7.75 -19.72
C VAL A 10 3.53 -7.03 -19.62
N LEU A 11 3.67 -6.10 -18.67
CA LEU A 11 4.93 -5.40 -18.45
C LEU A 11 6.04 -6.38 -18.04
N LYS A 12 5.74 -7.32 -17.16
CA LYS A 12 6.71 -8.33 -16.70
C LYS A 12 7.15 -9.26 -17.83
N GLU A 13 6.23 -9.71 -18.67
CA GLU A 13 6.53 -10.58 -19.82
C GLU A 13 7.37 -9.84 -20.87
N THR A 14 7.03 -8.60 -21.21
CA THR A 14 7.77 -7.81 -22.20
C THR A 14 9.17 -7.45 -21.74
N THR A 15 9.43 -7.36 -20.44
CA THR A 15 10.75 -7.02 -19.88
C THR A 15 11.67 -8.22 -19.75
N ALA A 16 11.16 -9.42 -19.71
CA ALA A 16 11.98 -10.65 -19.56
C ALA A 16 12.96 -10.91 -20.72
N GLY A 17 12.89 -10.15 -21.83
CA GLY A 17 13.71 -10.38 -23.02
C GLY A 17 14.52 -9.21 -23.58
N HIS A 18 14.28 -7.95 -23.23
CA HIS A 18 14.78 -6.83 -24.02
C HIS A 18 15.16 -5.50 -23.31
N PHE A 19 15.13 -5.42 -21.98
CA PHE A 19 15.41 -4.15 -21.31
C PHE A 19 16.63 -4.20 -20.39
N GLU A 20 17.36 -3.07 -20.40
CA GLU A 20 18.42 -2.75 -19.46
C GLU A 20 17.95 -2.92 -18.00
N ASN A 21 18.86 -3.22 -17.11
CA ASN A 21 18.62 -3.56 -15.69
C ASN A 21 17.65 -2.64 -14.95
N ASP A 22 17.56 -1.36 -15.34
CA ASP A 22 16.76 -0.35 -14.64
C ASP A 22 15.25 -0.64 -14.63
N PHE A 23 14.72 -1.26 -15.69
CA PHE A 23 13.28 -1.57 -15.74
C PHE A 23 12.92 -2.81 -14.90
N LEU A 24 13.82 -3.78 -14.81
CA LEU A 24 13.65 -4.92 -13.91
C LEU A 24 13.59 -4.46 -12.46
N TYR A 25 14.46 -3.52 -12.06
CA TYR A 25 14.40 -2.92 -10.72
C TYR A 25 13.07 -2.22 -10.43
N LEU A 26 12.49 -1.52 -11.40
CA LEU A 26 11.17 -0.91 -11.24
C LEU A 26 10.05 -1.94 -11.02
N ILE A 27 10.12 -3.08 -11.70
CA ILE A 27 9.17 -4.18 -11.51
C ILE A 27 9.32 -4.78 -10.11
N GLU A 28 10.54 -5.09 -9.68
CA GLU A 28 10.84 -5.62 -8.35
C GLU A 28 10.42 -4.65 -7.23
N GLU A 29 10.73 -3.37 -7.37
CA GLU A 29 10.29 -2.32 -6.43
C GLU A 29 8.76 -2.21 -6.36
N PHE A 30 8.09 -2.37 -7.50
CA PHE A 30 6.62 -2.37 -7.53
C PHE A 30 6.04 -3.60 -6.82
N GLU A 31 6.58 -4.80 -7.05
CA GLU A 31 6.19 -6.02 -6.32
C GLU A 31 6.40 -5.86 -4.81
N ALA A 32 7.56 -5.34 -4.43
CA ALA A 32 7.89 -5.07 -3.03
C ALA A 32 6.93 -4.05 -2.39
N LEU A 33 6.57 -2.98 -3.11
CA LEU A 33 5.57 -2.01 -2.67
C LEU A 33 4.20 -2.66 -2.46
N VAL A 34 3.74 -3.49 -3.40
CA VAL A 34 2.46 -4.22 -3.29
C VAL A 34 2.47 -5.13 -2.07
N ALA A 35 3.55 -5.88 -1.86
CA ALA A 35 3.70 -6.74 -0.70
C ALA A 35 3.67 -5.93 0.61
N ARG A 36 4.46 -4.87 0.74
CA ARG A 36 4.47 -3.99 1.94
C ARG A 36 3.10 -3.40 2.23
N ALA A 37 2.37 -2.97 1.18
CA ALA A 37 1.07 -2.33 1.33
C ALA A 37 -0.02 -3.29 1.82
N LEU A 38 0.04 -4.57 1.42
CA LEU A 38 -1.12 -5.46 1.53
C LEU A 38 -0.93 -6.61 2.52
N THR A 39 0.29 -7.16 2.70
CA THR A 39 0.47 -8.41 3.45
C THR A 39 0.10 -8.31 4.93
N SER A 40 0.35 -7.18 5.59
CA SER A 40 0.14 -7.05 7.03
C SER A 40 -1.30 -6.72 7.43
N GLU A 41 -1.94 -5.77 6.74
CA GLU A 41 -3.28 -5.29 7.12
C GLU A 41 -4.40 -5.87 6.23
N HIS A 42 -4.07 -6.32 5.02
CA HIS A 42 -5.03 -6.80 4.03
C HIS A 42 -4.53 -8.04 3.26
N PRO A 43 -4.16 -9.15 3.93
CA PRO A 43 -3.57 -10.32 3.27
C PRO A 43 -4.48 -10.89 2.16
N HIS A 44 -5.81 -10.84 2.32
CA HIS A 44 -6.76 -11.22 1.29
C HIS A 44 -6.70 -10.33 0.03
N TYR A 45 -6.33 -9.03 0.15
CA TYR A 45 -6.09 -8.18 -1.02
C TYR A 45 -4.81 -8.57 -1.75
N TYR A 46 -3.78 -8.98 -1.02
CA TYR A 46 -2.55 -9.49 -1.63
C TYR A 46 -2.81 -10.73 -2.46
N ASP A 47 -3.58 -11.69 -1.95
CA ASP A 47 -3.96 -12.89 -2.68
C ASP A 47 -4.83 -12.56 -3.91
N ILE A 48 -5.76 -11.61 -3.80
CA ILE A 48 -6.51 -11.13 -4.97
C ILE A 48 -5.57 -10.59 -6.06
N VAL A 49 -4.55 -9.80 -5.68
CA VAL A 49 -3.56 -9.26 -6.63
C VAL A 49 -2.79 -10.39 -7.31
N LYS A 50 -2.27 -11.35 -6.54
CA LYS A 50 -1.55 -12.50 -7.08
C LYS A 50 -2.40 -13.29 -8.07
N MET A 51 -3.62 -13.65 -7.68
CA MET A 51 -4.53 -14.38 -8.56
C MET A 51 -4.88 -13.61 -9.83
N LYS A 52 -5.03 -12.25 -9.73
CA LYS A 52 -5.26 -11.41 -10.91
C LYS A 52 -4.04 -11.35 -11.84
N TRP A 53 -2.86 -11.33 -11.30
CA TRP A 53 -1.62 -11.40 -12.08
C TRP A 53 -1.45 -12.78 -12.76
N ASP A 54 -1.99 -13.85 -12.15
CA ASP A 54 -2.06 -15.19 -12.72
C ASP A 54 -3.30 -15.37 -13.64
N ASN A 55 -3.94 -14.28 -14.10
CA ASN A 55 -5.11 -14.26 -14.98
C ASN A 55 -6.34 -15.00 -14.45
N LYS A 56 -6.46 -15.21 -13.14
CA LYS A 56 -7.61 -15.89 -12.53
C LYS A 56 -8.90 -15.08 -12.64
N GLN A 57 -10.00 -15.79 -12.86
CA GLN A 57 -11.34 -15.20 -12.96
C GLN A 57 -11.89 -14.84 -11.57
N ASN A 58 -12.83 -13.87 -11.52
CA ASN A 58 -13.42 -13.45 -10.25
C ASN A 58 -14.15 -14.57 -9.49
N ILE A 59 -14.63 -15.60 -10.20
CA ILE A 59 -15.27 -16.74 -9.57
C ILE A 59 -14.26 -17.58 -8.76
N GLU A 60 -13.09 -17.85 -9.32
CA GLU A 60 -12.00 -18.58 -8.65
C GLU A 60 -11.50 -17.80 -7.42
N ILE A 61 -11.39 -16.46 -7.56
CA ILE A 61 -11.00 -15.58 -6.45
C ILE A 61 -12.05 -15.60 -5.33
N LYS A 62 -13.33 -15.59 -5.67
CA LYS A 62 -14.44 -15.71 -4.71
C LYS A 62 -14.34 -17.00 -3.91
N GLU A 63 -14.10 -18.13 -4.58
CA GLU A 63 -13.96 -19.44 -3.96
C GLU A 63 -12.77 -19.47 -2.99
N MET A 64 -11.61 -19.00 -3.41
CA MET A 64 -10.44 -18.87 -2.56
C MET A 64 -10.69 -17.98 -1.33
N LEU A 65 -11.36 -16.83 -1.51
CA LEU A 65 -11.67 -15.92 -0.38
C LEU A 65 -12.59 -16.58 0.64
N GLN A 66 -13.56 -17.37 0.18
CA GLN A 66 -14.47 -18.10 1.05
C GLN A 66 -13.74 -19.23 1.79
N GLU A 67 -12.91 -19.99 1.09
CA GLU A 67 -12.19 -21.14 1.65
C GLU A 67 -11.11 -20.68 2.65
N LYS A 68 -10.25 -19.75 2.24
CA LYS A 68 -9.07 -19.36 3.03
C LYS A 68 -9.37 -18.34 4.13
N TYR A 69 -10.27 -17.40 3.86
CA TYR A 69 -10.52 -16.26 4.75
C TYR A 69 -11.93 -16.22 5.34
N HIS A 70 -12.82 -17.14 4.92
CA HIS A 70 -14.25 -17.14 5.27
C HIS A 70 -14.96 -15.83 4.87
N ILE A 71 -14.47 -15.18 3.78
CA ILE A 71 -14.99 -13.93 3.26
C ILE A 71 -15.90 -14.24 2.08
N VAL A 72 -17.18 -13.82 2.16
CA VAL A 72 -18.15 -13.96 1.09
C VAL A 72 -18.30 -12.64 0.34
N HIS A 73 -17.76 -12.60 -0.88
CA HIS A 73 -17.89 -11.46 -1.78
C HIS A 73 -18.54 -11.88 -3.10
N THR A 74 -19.22 -10.94 -3.75
CA THR A 74 -19.71 -11.16 -5.14
C THR A 74 -18.58 -10.92 -6.14
N ALA A 75 -18.69 -11.47 -7.35
CA ALA A 75 -17.73 -11.26 -8.43
C ALA A 75 -17.58 -9.76 -8.80
N GLU A 76 -18.71 -9.02 -8.76
CA GLU A 76 -18.74 -7.57 -9.02
C GLU A 76 -17.98 -6.81 -7.93
N TYR A 77 -18.12 -7.21 -6.65
CA TYR A 77 -17.40 -6.57 -5.57
C TYR A 77 -15.90 -6.84 -5.64
N ILE A 78 -15.49 -8.04 -6.03
CA ILE A 78 -14.08 -8.37 -6.30
C ILE A 78 -13.53 -7.48 -7.43
N SER A 79 -14.31 -7.26 -8.49
CA SER A 79 -13.95 -6.32 -9.56
C SER A 79 -13.81 -4.88 -9.05
N CYS A 80 -14.68 -4.45 -8.15
CA CYS A 80 -14.59 -3.15 -7.49
C CYS A 80 -13.34 -3.04 -6.59
N LEU A 81 -13.02 -4.08 -5.82
CA LEU A 81 -11.80 -4.14 -5.00
C LEU A 81 -10.56 -3.98 -5.87
N TRP A 82 -10.45 -4.76 -6.94
CA TRP A 82 -9.34 -4.75 -7.89
C TRP A 82 -9.12 -3.38 -8.55
N ARG A 83 -10.19 -2.76 -9.05
CA ARG A 83 -10.10 -1.50 -9.81
C ARG A 83 -9.98 -0.25 -8.94
N SER A 84 -10.46 -0.28 -7.70
CA SER A 84 -10.65 0.92 -6.90
C SER A 84 -9.97 0.87 -5.53
N LYS A 85 -10.28 -0.12 -4.69
CA LYS A 85 -9.83 -0.13 -3.29
C LYS A 85 -8.37 -0.54 -3.15
N ILE A 86 -7.98 -1.64 -3.78
CA ILE A 86 -6.60 -2.15 -3.73
C ILE A 86 -5.59 -1.10 -4.24
N PRO A 87 -5.79 -0.47 -5.42
CA PRO A 87 -4.89 0.58 -5.90
C PRO A 87 -4.77 1.77 -4.95
N LYS A 88 -5.84 2.13 -4.24
CA LYS A 88 -5.79 3.23 -3.24
C LYS A 88 -4.92 2.88 -2.05
N VAL A 89 -5.00 1.64 -1.55
CA VAL A 89 -4.16 1.17 -0.43
C VAL A 89 -2.68 1.19 -0.84
N ILE A 90 -2.36 0.68 -2.03
CA ILE A 90 -0.99 0.68 -2.56
C ILE A 90 -0.48 2.12 -2.77
N ALA A 91 -1.30 3.00 -3.36
CA ALA A 91 -0.93 4.41 -3.56
C ALA A 91 -0.70 5.15 -2.23
N GLN A 92 -1.46 4.80 -1.19
CA GLN A 92 -1.26 5.36 0.15
C GLN A 92 0.09 4.91 0.72
N GLN A 93 0.46 3.64 0.59
CA GLN A 93 1.77 3.14 1.03
C GLN A 93 2.91 3.81 0.26
N ALA A 94 2.81 3.91 -1.07
CA ALA A 94 3.81 4.59 -1.90
C ALA A 94 4.02 6.05 -1.45
N LYS A 95 2.95 6.74 -1.07
CA LYS A 95 3.04 8.12 -0.55
C LYS A 95 3.70 8.17 0.83
N GLU A 96 3.43 7.21 1.70
CA GLU A 96 4.12 7.09 2.99
C GLU A 96 5.62 6.86 2.80
N ASP A 97 5.99 5.90 1.95
CA ASP A 97 7.38 5.57 1.63
C ASP A 97 8.11 6.78 1.02
N TYR A 98 7.49 7.49 0.07
CA TYR A 98 8.04 8.70 -0.52
C TYR A 98 8.28 9.81 0.52
N LEU A 99 7.32 10.07 1.41
CA LEU A 99 7.49 11.09 2.44
C LEU A 99 8.63 10.75 3.39
N ILE A 100 8.72 9.49 3.82
CA ILE A 100 9.81 9.01 4.67
C ILE A 100 11.15 9.18 3.95
N TRP A 101 11.24 8.70 2.72
CA TRP A 101 12.46 8.82 1.91
C TRP A 101 12.87 10.29 1.72
N HIS A 102 11.94 11.18 1.34
CA HIS A 102 12.21 12.59 1.11
C HIS A 102 12.78 13.28 2.35
N TYR A 103 12.13 13.11 3.50
CA TYR A 103 12.59 13.70 4.76
C TYR A 103 13.83 13.04 5.36
N THR A 104 14.18 11.84 4.91
CA THR A 104 15.43 11.18 5.34
C THR A 104 16.61 11.57 4.45
N ASN A 105 16.40 11.72 3.13
CA ASN A 105 17.49 11.83 2.16
C ASN A 105 17.60 13.22 1.49
N VAL A 106 16.48 13.95 1.35
CA VAL A 106 16.46 15.23 0.62
C VAL A 106 16.45 16.43 1.58
N THR A 107 15.66 16.36 2.66
CA THR A 107 15.54 17.44 3.65
C THR A 107 15.66 16.92 5.08
N PRO A 108 16.75 16.24 5.45
CA PRO A 108 16.91 15.60 6.76
C PRO A 108 16.87 16.59 7.92
N GLU A 109 17.32 17.83 7.72
CA GLU A 109 17.28 18.91 8.69
C GLU A 109 15.87 19.35 9.07
N SER A 110 14.90 19.10 8.19
CA SER A 110 13.47 19.39 8.40
C SER A 110 12.70 18.21 9.00
N ALA A 111 13.33 17.05 9.15
CA ALA A 111 12.71 15.83 9.63
C ALA A 111 12.52 15.84 11.15
N ILE A 112 11.30 16.02 11.59
CA ILE A 112 10.93 15.88 13.01
C ILE A 112 10.18 14.55 13.17
N TRP A 113 10.74 13.67 14.01
CA TRP A 113 10.12 12.37 14.30
C TRP A 113 9.32 12.41 15.59
N LYS A 114 8.21 11.71 15.63
CA LYS A 114 7.29 11.68 16.76
C LYS A 114 6.76 10.27 17.01
N LYS A 115 6.85 9.81 18.23
CA LYS A 115 6.31 8.52 18.66
C LYS A 115 4.80 8.62 18.89
N CYS A 116 4.03 7.71 18.27
CA CYS A 116 2.60 7.61 18.52
C CYS A 116 2.33 6.97 19.88
N SER A 117 1.54 7.62 20.74
CA SER A 117 1.23 7.11 22.08
C SER A 117 0.36 5.84 22.11
N LYS A 118 -0.37 5.52 20.99
CA LYS A 118 -1.23 4.33 20.92
C LYS A 118 -0.51 3.10 20.36
N CYS A 119 0.25 3.24 19.24
CA CYS A 119 0.94 2.10 18.61
C CYS A 119 2.44 2.04 18.89
N GLY A 120 3.01 3.03 19.57
CA GLY A 120 4.43 3.08 19.87
C GLY A 120 5.35 3.33 18.68
N GLN A 121 4.84 3.37 17.46
CA GLN A 121 5.64 3.58 16.25
C GLN A 121 6.10 5.02 16.15
N GLU A 122 7.36 5.19 15.74
CA GLU A 122 7.93 6.48 15.39
C GLU A 122 7.58 6.84 13.95
N LYS A 123 7.09 8.06 13.74
CA LYS A 123 6.62 8.58 12.44
C LYS A 123 7.01 10.04 12.29
N LEU A 124 7.12 10.52 11.07
CA LEU A 124 7.29 11.94 10.80
C LEU A 124 6.17 12.77 11.46
N ALA A 125 6.54 13.85 12.15
CA ALA A 125 5.60 14.85 12.67
C ALA A 125 5.06 15.71 11.51
N HIS A 126 4.27 15.07 10.65
CA HIS A 126 3.77 15.63 9.40
C HIS A 126 2.23 15.50 9.35
N PRO A 127 1.51 16.46 8.70
CA PRO A 127 0.05 16.42 8.59
C PRO A 127 -0.52 15.16 7.95
N TYR A 128 0.29 14.42 7.22
CA TYR A 128 -0.09 13.12 6.68
C TYR A 128 -0.27 12.06 7.78
N PHE A 129 0.66 11.99 8.74
CA PHE A 129 0.67 10.96 9.79
C PHE A 129 -0.11 11.36 11.05
N PHE A 130 -0.12 12.65 11.40
CA PHE A 130 -0.77 13.17 12.60
C PHE A 130 -1.73 14.30 12.24
N SER A 131 -2.84 14.41 12.99
CA SER A 131 -3.71 15.60 12.90
C SER A 131 -3.06 16.78 13.60
N LYS A 132 -3.23 18.00 13.06
CA LYS A 132 -2.73 19.24 13.68
C LYS A 132 -3.40 19.47 15.04
N ASN A 133 -2.61 19.96 15.98
CA ASN A 133 -3.08 20.40 17.31
C ASN A 133 -2.27 21.63 17.74
N ASN A 134 -2.87 22.81 17.62
CA ASN A 134 -2.21 24.09 17.89
C ASN A 134 -1.89 24.30 19.37
N THR A 135 -2.50 23.55 20.29
CA THR A 135 -2.22 23.63 21.73
C THR A 135 -1.07 22.73 22.17
N SER A 136 -0.60 21.85 21.31
CA SER A 136 0.50 20.93 21.57
C SER A 136 1.84 21.57 21.22
N LYS A 137 2.89 21.40 22.05
CA LYS A 137 4.24 21.85 21.75
C LYS A 137 4.80 21.36 20.41
N SER A 138 4.37 20.20 19.95
CA SER A 138 4.76 19.62 18.66
C SER A 138 3.89 20.04 17.48
N GLY A 139 2.82 20.83 17.68
CA GLY A 139 1.84 21.17 16.65
C GLY A 139 0.93 20.01 16.21
N PHE A 140 1.05 18.81 16.83
CA PHE A 140 0.34 17.60 16.43
C PHE A 140 -0.20 16.84 17.64
N TYR A 141 -1.30 16.10 17.44
CA TYR A 141 -1.82 15.16 18.44
C TYR A 141 -0.80 14.05 18.74
N SER A 142 -0.89 13.46 19.95
CA SER A 142 -0.01 12.34 20.38
C SER A 142 -0.31 11.02 19.67
N ILE A 143 -1.52 10.87 19.12
CA ILE A 143 -1.98 9.65 18.45
C ILE A 143 -1.96 9.87 16.92
N CYS A 144 -1.36 8.95 16.16
CA CYS A 144 -1.33 9.02 14.71
C CYS A 144 -2.72 8.79 14.09
N LYS A 145 -2.94 9.29 12.87
CA LYS A 145 -4.22 9.17 12.15
C LYS A 145 -4.67 7.73 11.96
N LYS A 146 -3.74 6.81 11.65
CA LYS A 146 -4.03 5.36 11.53
C LYS A 146 -4.67 4.82 12.83
N CYS A 147 -4.07 5.13 13.98
CA CYS A 147 -4.59 4.69 15.29
C CYS A 147 -5.86 5.41 15.72
N ARG A 148 -6.04 6.67 15.33
CA ARG A 148 -7.22 7.46 15.63
C ARG A 148 -8.44 6.98 14.85
N ASN A 149 -8.24 6.54 13.59
CA ASN A 149 -9.31 6.10 12.69
C ASN A 149 -9.66 4.61 12.87
N LYS A 150 -8.83 3.82 13.57
CA LYS A 150 -9.19 2.45 13.98
C LYS A 150 -10.17 2.55 15.17
N LYS A 151 -11.47 2.47 14.87
CA LYS A 151 -12.54 2.24 15.86
C LYS A 151 -12.48 0.81 16.40
#